data_e7e52a188d1a60dd2fa204e801e96df5
#
_entry.id   e7e52a188d1a60dd2fa204e801e96df5
#
_cell.length_a   1.000
_cell.length_b   1.000
_cell.length_c   1.000
_cell.angle_alpha   90.00
_cell.angle_beta   90.00
_cell.angle_gamma   90.00
#
_symmetry.space_group_name_H-M   'P 1'
#
loop_
_entity.id
_entity.type
_entity.pdbx_description
1 polymer ?
#
loop_
_entity_poly.entity_id
_entity_poly.type
_entity_poly.pdbx_seq_one_letter_code
_entity_poly.pdbx_strand_id
1 'polypeptide(L)'
;MTDVRDEQVKALLDRAAADDPVELDGLRVSTDGDDTYTVETPDETHHGLSGSEFREAVHANHIAPYVTNWYFWAEVVGSRGRHRRAFLRHAEAANDHSVPERYDALDAGMETEWGDVVVTATLGEDGHRRYEIRHADDVGADPADLDAYRDPLDARELSTYDDEGRYRPLRTAPSLVSGWIFPDLDGRDAVETLDTLYPASVANWNLEREGELDVTHWRETADRQTGIYGVVEELPAEAVEWVAESCCVDSECLKRREWEYDSDHELEADGGTGAFPCREPCSLVVAAARRWTKLEEEESRSYEFELTPSEKEQIEAIIDAVADGRTDEIREADVYEGANRYRTRFLRAKRFDDEG
;
A
#
# COMPACT_ATOMS: atom_id res chain seq x y z
N MET A 1 -10.75 13.54 32.03
CA MET A 1 -9.58 14.15 32.74
C MET A 1 -8.47 13.14 32.61
N THR A 2 -7.43 13.43 31.81
CA THR A 2 -6.33 12.52 31.50
C THR A 2 -5.50 12.25 32.73
N ASP A 3 -5.41 11.01 33.16
CA ASP A 3 -4.58 10.59 34.28
C ASP A 3 -3.13 10.42 33.77
N VAL A 4 -2.26 11.35 34.15
CA VAL A 4 -0.84 11.31 33.78
C VAL A 4 -0.11 10.26 34.60
N ARG A 5 0.54 9.33 33.94
CA ARG A 5 1.32 8.32 34.64
C ARG A 5 2.68 8.88 35.07
N ASP A 6 3.18 8.44 36.23
CA ASP A 6 4.50 8.84 36.76
C ASP A 6 5.65 8.59 35.76
N GLU A 7 5.50 7.58 34.89
CA GLU A 7 6.48 7.29 33.83
C GLU A 7 6.58 8.40 32.78
N GLN A 8 5.45 9.05 32.43
CA GLN A 8 5.42 10.15 31.45
C GLN A 8 6.13 11.40 31.99
N VAL A 9 5.85 11.72 33.26
CA VAL A 9 6.54 12.84 33.93
C VAL A 9 8.03 12.54 34.06
N LYS A 10 8.41 11.32 34.43
CA LYS A 10 9.81 10.93 34.54
C LYS A 10 10.52 11.05 33.18
N ALA A 11 9.94 10.53 32.11
CA ALA A 11 10.52 10.63 30.77
C ALA A 11 10.72 12.08 30.33
N LEU A 12 9.75 12.97 30.62
CA LEU A 12 9.85 14.40 30.33
C LEU A 12 11.01 15.06 31.09
N LEU A 13 11.15 14.79 32.41
CA LEU A 13 12.22 15.34 33.22
C LEU A 13 13.61 14.83 32.80
N ASP A 14 13.71 13.51 32.51
CA ASP A 14 14.93 12.90 32.00
C ASP A 14 15.35 13.54 30.65
N ARG A 15 14.37 13.87 29.82
CA ARG A 15 14.60 14.51 28.52
C ARG A 15 15.00 15.98 28.67
N ALA A 16 14.33 16.73 29.54
CA ALA A 16 14.66 18.12 29.82
C ALA A 16 16.08 18.27 30.44
N ALA A 17 16.53 17.29 31.21
CA ALA A 17 17.87 17.25 31.73
C ALA A 17 18.95 16.97 30.67
N ALA A 18 18.59 16.31 29.57
CA ALA A 18 19.50 15.96 28.48
C ALA A 18 19.49 17.00 27.33
N ASP A 19 18.32 17.48 26.95
CA ASP A 19 18.06 18.37 25.80
C ASP A 19 17.23 19.58 26.27
N ASP A 20 17.89 20.58 26.88
CA ASP A 20 17.23 21.78 27.41
C ASP A 20 17.14 22.89 26.34
N PRO A 21 15.97 23.51 26.09
CA PRO A 21 14.61 23.15 26.59
C PRO A 21 13.89 22.10 25.75
N VAL A 22 12.96 21.37 26.38
CA VAL A 22 11.98 20.52 25.67
C VAL A 22 10.77 21.38 25.30
N GLU A 23 10.43 21.42 24.02
CA GLU A 23 9.28 22.20 23.51
C GLU A 23 8.39 21.35 22.60
N LEU A 24 7.06 21.36 22.86
CA LEU A 24 6.06 20.77 21.98
C LEU A 24 4.66 21.32 22.25
N ASP A 25 3.98 21.77 21.22
CA ASP A 25 2.54 22.15 21.24
C ASP A 25 2.15 23.03 22.45
N GLY A 26 2.96 24.04 22.77
CA GLY A 26 2.72 24.96 23.88
C GLY A 26 3.28 24.51 25.22
N LEU A 27 3.77 23.28 25.36
CA LEU A 27 4.57 22.86 26.50
C LEU A 27 6.01 23.30 26.30
N ARG A 28 6.60 23.94 27.32
CA ARG A 28 8.02 24.14 27.42
C ARG A 28 8.52 23.73 28.80
N VAL A 29 9.54 22.89 28.85
CA VAL A 29 10.21 22.48 30.10
C VAL A 29 11.70 22.71 29.97
N SER A 30 12.27 23.45 30.93
CA SER A 30 13.67 23.73 31.00
C SER A 30 14.24 23.44 32.39
N THR A 31 15.55 23.23 32.45
CA THR A 31 16.27 23.10 33.71
C THR A 31 16.81 24.46 34.15
N ASP A 32 16.62 24.81 35.42
CA ASP A 32 17.11 26.08 36.01
C ASP A 32 18.48 25.89 36.70
N GLY A 33 19.08 24.69 36.59
CA GLY A 33 20.24 24.26 37.38
C GLY A 33 19.84 23.65 38.72
N ASP A 34 20.78 22.97 39.38
CA ASP A 34 20.58 22.35 40.71
C ASP A 34 19.36 21.42 40.81
N ASP A 35 19.05 20.63 39.75
CA ASP A 35 17.92 19.69 39.66
C ASP A 35 16.53 20.36 39.86
N THR A 36 16.40 21.62 39.48
CA THR A 36 15.12 22.32 39.44
C THR A 36 14.64 22.57 38.01
N TYR A 37 13.33 22.65 37.83
CA TYR A 37 12.70 22.75 36.53
C TYR A 37 11.75 23.94 36.46
N THR A 38 11.67 24.55 35.30
CA THR A 38 10.62 25.50 34.93
C THR A 38 9.73 24.83 33.92
N VAL A 39 8.40 24.87 34.11
CA VAL A 39 7.39 24.45 33.18
C VAL A 39 6.52 25.63 32.76
N GLU A 40 6.34 25.76 31.45
CA GLU A 40 5.52 26.80 30.83
C GLU A 40 4.46 26.14 29.93
N THR A 41 3.23 26.58 30.07
CA THR A 41 2.12 26.32 29.16
C THR A 41 1.51 27.64 28.74
N PRO A 42 0.58 27.71 27.75
CA PRO A 42 -0.08 28.94 27.38
C PRO A 42 -0.80 29.65 28.52
N ASP A 43 -1.25 28.89 29.52
CA ASP A 43 -2.11 29.39 30.59
C ASP A 43 -1.34 29.66 31.89
N GLU A 44 -0.22 29.00 32.15
CA GLU A 44 0.48 29.05 33.42
C GLU A 44 1.99 28.78 33.29
N THR A 45 2.74 29.32 34.25
CA THR A 45 4.21 29.13 34.37
C THR A 45 4.57 28.85 35.80
N HIS A 46 5.36 27.80 36.03
CA HIS A 46 5.90 27.45 37.34
C HIS A 46 7.42 27.36 37.27
N HIS A 47 8.13 28.01 38.20
CA HIS A 47 9.56 28.09 38.22
C HIS A 47 10.16 27.37 39.42
N GLY A 48 11.38 26.85 39.25
CA GLY A 48 12.21 26.33 40.35
C GLY A 48 11.62 25.09 41.03
N LEU A 49 10.86 24.30 40.32
CA LEU A 49 10.24 23.10 40.86
C LEU A 49 11.27 21.97 41.00
N SER A 50 11.36 21.34 42.16
CA SER A 50 12.03 20.04 42.29
C SER A 50 11.24 18.96 41.51
N GLY A 51 11.84 17.83 41.21
CA GLY A 51 11.16 16.75 40.49
C GLY A 51 9.89 16.23 41.19
N SER A 52 9.78 16.32 42.52
CA SER A 52 8.57 16.00 43.28
C SER A 52 7.49 17.08 43.15
N GLU A 53 7.86 18.34 43.27
CA GLU A 53 6.95 19.47 43.10
C GLU A 53 6.45 19.57 41.66
N PHE A 54 7.26 19.22 40.67
CA PHE A 54 6.86 19.13 39.27
C PHE A 54 5.73 18.09 39.09
N ARG A 55 5.87 16.87 39.67
CA ARG A 55 4.83 15.87 39.64
C ARG A 55 3.52 16.36 40.27
N GLU A 56 3.64 16.99 41.44
CA GLU A 56 2.47 17.55 42.12
C GLU A 56 1.81 18.66 41.27
N ALA A 57 2.57 19.54 40.64
CA ALA A 57 2.08 20.57 39.74
C ALA A 57 1.37 20.00 38.53
N VAL A 58 1.92 18.96 37.89
CA VAL A 58 1.27 18.27 36.75
C VAL A 58 -0.08 17.69 37.15
N HIS A 59 -0.19 17.05 38.33
CA HIS A 59 -1.47 16.47 38.80
C HIS A 59 -2.47 17.49 39.30
N ALA A 60 -2.02 18.63 39.83
CA ALA A 60 -2.87 19.65 40.41
C ALA A 60 -3.39 20.70 39.42
N ASN A 61 -2.75 20.86 38.28
CA ASN A 61 -2.96 21.93 37.32
C ASN A 61 -3.34 21.41 35.92
N HIS A 62 -3.61 22.33 34.99
CA HIS A 62 -3.96 22.01 33.61
C HIS A 62 -2.77 21.59 32.74
N ILE A 63 -1.64 21.18 33.36
CA ILE A 63 -0.41 20.75 32.69
C ILE A 63 -0.51 19.31 32.16
N ALA A 64 -1.32 18.47 32.80
CA ALA A 64 -1.45 17.04 32.51
C ALA A 64 -1.68 16.72 31.02
N PRO A 65 -2.59 17.36 30.29
CA PRO A 65 -2.80 17.12 28.88
C PRO A 65 -1.54 17.39 28.04
N TYR A 66 -0.79 18.43 28.36
CA TYR A 66 0.43 18.81 27.66
C TYR A 66 1.55 17.78 27.85
N VAL A 67 1.72 17.25 29.06
CA VAL A 67 2.70 16.20 29.36
C VAL A 67 2.37 14.90 28.62
N THR A 68 1.09 14.48 28.68
CA THR A 68 0.63 13.30 27.97
C THR A 68 0.77 13.46 26.44
N ASN A 69 0.45 14.66 25.93
CA ASN A 69 0.63 14.97 24.51
C ASN A 69 2.12 14.91 24.10
N TRP A 70 3.01 15.51 24.88
CA TRP A 70 4.44 15.43 24.63
C TRP A 70 4.94 13.98 24.62
N TYR A 71 4.54 13.20 25.64
CA TYR A 71 4.93 11.80 25.76
C TYR A 71 4.50 10.98 24.54
N PHE A 72 3.25 11.14 24.10
CA PHE A 72 2.77 10.47 22.90
C PHE A 72 3.61 10.80 21.66
N TRP A 73 3.85 12.09 21.42
CA TRP A 73 4.58 12.51 20.21
C TRP A 73 6.07 12.26 20.26
N ALA A 74 6.69 12.35 21.43
CA ALA A 74 8.13 12.20 21.58
C ALA A 74 8.55 10.74 21.75
N GLU A 75 7.83 9.98 22.58
CA GLU A 75 8.22 8.64 23.01
C GLU A 75 7.46 7.53 22.27
N VAL A 76 6.16 7.68 22.05
CA VAL A 76 5.33 6.65 21.39
C VAL A 76 5.48 6.74 19.88
N VAL A 77 5.21 7.90 19.27
CA VAL A 77 5.38 8.11 17.82
C VAL A 77 6.85 8.27 17.45
N GLY A 78 7.62 8.99 18.25
CA GLY A 78 9.04 9.23 18.08
C GLY A 78 9.38 10.08 16.84
N SER A 79 10.66 10.08 16.48
CA SER A 79 11.19 10.84 15.33
C SER A 79 11.15 10.06 14.00
N ARG A 80 10.88 8.76 14.05
CA ARG A 80 10.85 7.89 12.86
C ARG A 80 9.54 8.05 12.11
N GLY A 81 9.64 8.20 10.78
CA GLY A 81 8.45 8.30 9.95
C GLY A 81 7.85 9.72 9.91
N ARG A 82 8.62 10.69 9.31
CA ARG A 82 8.17 12.09 9.10
C ARG A 82 6.75 12.16 8.53
N HIS A 83 6.47 11.39 7.49
CA HIS A 83 5.16 11.39 6.83
C HIS A 83 4.06 10.84 7.73
N ARG A 84 4.35 9.74 8.46
CA ARG A 84 3.43 9.17 9.46
C ARG A 84 3.07 10.20 10.52
N ARG A 85 4.08 10.82 11.13
CA ARG A 85 3.85 11.87 12.15
C ARG A 85 3.00 13.01 11.60
N ALA A 86 3.28 13.46 10.38
CA ALA A 86 2.52 14.53 9.74
C ALA A 86 1.04 14.14 9.53
N PHE A 87 0.79 12.92 9.06
CA PHE A 87 -0.56 12.39 8.87
C PHE A 87 -1.31 12.26 10.21
N LEU A 88 -0.70 11.63 11.21
CA LEU A 88 -1.35 11.46 12.52
C LEU A 88 -1.68 12.81 13.18
N ARG A 89 -0.82 13.81 13.03
CA ARG A 89 -1.11 15.19 13.47
C ARG A 89 -2.24 15.85 12.67
N HIS A 90 -2.37 15.51 11.40
CA HIS A 90 -3.49 15.96 10.58
C HIS A 90 -4.80 15.29 11.03
N ALA A 91 -4.79 13.99 11.27
CA ALA A 91 -5.97 13.23 11.72
C ALA A 91 -6.53 13.72 13.09
N GLU A 92 -5.71 14.32 13.94
CA GLU A 92 -6.16 14.97 15.17
C GLU A 92 -6.24 16.51 15.08
N ALA A 93 -6.24 17.07 13.88
CA ALA A 93 -6.28 18.53 13.65
C ALA A 93 -5.32 19.31 14.56
N ALA A 94 -4.10 18.81 14.73
CA ALA A 94 -3.15 19.28 15.74
C ALA A 94 -2.72 20.75 15.59
N ASN A 95 -2.91 21.33 14.41
CA ASN A 95 -2.59 22.74 14.14
C ASN A 95 -3.79 23.67 14.38
N ASP A 96 -5.01 23.13 14.51
CA ASP A 96 -6.25 23.89 14.57
C ASP A 96 -6.79 23.99 16.01
N HIS A 97 -6.34 23.12 16.90
CA HIS A 97 -6.76 23.04 18.29
C HIS A 97 -5.58 23.20 19.25
N SER A 98 -5.81 23.91 20.36
CA SER A 98 -4.93 23.83 21.53
C SER A 98 -4.91 22.39 22.07
N VAL A 99 -3.90 22.05 22.87
CA VAL A 99 -3.80 20.68 23.41
C VAL A 99 -5.04 20.28 24.22
N PRO A 100 -5.59 21.10 25.14
CA PRO A 100 -6.82 20.74 25.87
C PRO A 100 -8.02 20.53 24.93
N GLU A 101 -8.26 21.46 23.99
CA GLU A 101 -9.36 21.34 23.03
C GLU A 101 -9.26 20.08 22.17
N ARG A 102 -8.02 19.72 21.79
CA ARG A 102 -7.74 18.49 21.05
C ARG A 102 -8.07 17.24 21.84
N TYR A 103 -7.76 17.22 23.14
CA TYR A 103 -8.11 16.10 24.01
C TYR A 103 -9.63 15.95 24.18
N ASP A 104 -10.34 17.06 24.30
CA ASP A 104 -11.81 17.05 24.36
C ASP A 104 -12.42 16.56 23.03
N ALA A 105 -11.83 16.95 21.90
CA ALA A 105 -12.25 16.49 20.56
C ALA A 105 -11.96 15.01 20.33
N LEU A 106 -10.77 14.53 20.73
CA LEU A 106 -10.39 13.13 20.63
C LEU A 106 -11.24 12.21 21.52
N ASP A 107 -11.72 12.71 22.67
CA ASP A 107 -12.64 11.95 23.53
C ASP A 107 -14.00 11.72 22.84
N ALA A 108 -14.40 12.65 21.98
CA ALA A 108 -15.61 12.53 21.14
C ALA A 108 -15.40 11.75 19.84
N GLY A 109 -14.14 11.59 19.40
CA GLY A 109 -13.75 11.02 18.13
C GLY A 109 -13.59 12.09 17.03
N MET A 110 -12.42 12.10 16.38
CA MET A 110 -12.09 13.01 15.27
C MET A 110 -11.98 12.24 13.97
N GLU A 111 -12.79 12.61 13.00
CA GLU A 111 -12.87 11.93 11.71
C GLU A 111 -12.07 12.67 10.65
N THR A 112 -11.35 11.92 9.82
CA THR A 112 -10.61 12.42 8.67
C THR A 112 -10.91 11.53 7.46
N GLU A 113 -11.41 12.11 6.38
CA GLU A 113 -11.62 11.39 5.12
C GLU A 113 -10.30 11.16 4.40
N TRP A 114 -10.12 9.94 3.87
CA TRP A 114 -8.95 9.54 3.10
C TRP A 114 -9.34 8.61 1.95
N GLY A 115 -9.58 9.16 0.78
CA GLY A 115 -10.17 8.41 -0.35
C GLY A 115 -11.57 7.91 0.01
N ASP A 116 -11.80 6.60 -0.14
CA ASP A 116 -13.09 5.97 0.18
C ASP A 116 -13.20 5.55 1.65
N VAL A 117 -12.22 5.92 2.50
CA VAL A 117 -12.23 5.52 3.91
C VAL A 117 -12.29 6.73 4.84
N VAL A 118 -12.75 6.49 6.05
CA VAL A 118 -12.72 7.44 7.17
C VAL A 118 -11.82 6.88 8.26
N VAL A 119 -10.89 7.72 8.71
CA VAL A 119 -10.02 7.46 9.84
C VAL A 119 -10.56 8.22 11.04
N THR A 120 -10.96 7.51 12.08
CA THR A 120 -11.40 8.10 13.34
C THR A 120 -10.30 7.99 14.39
N ALA A 121 -9.83 9.13 14.89
CA ALA A 121 -8.86 9.19 15.98
C ALA A 121 -9.59 9.41 17.30
N THR A 122 -9.30 8.57 18.31
CA THR A 122 -9.88 8.64 19.66
C THR A 122 -8.80 8.53 20.72
N LEU A 123 -9.17 8.74 21.99
CA LEU A 123 -8.32 8.45 23.14
C LEU A 123 -8.63 7.07 23.71
N GLY A 124 -7.62 6.24 23.85
CA GLY A 124 -7.70 5.01 24.62
C GLY A 124 -7.71 5.29 26.15
N GLU A 125 -8.05 4.28 26.93
CA GLU A 125 -8.04 4.36 28.41
C GLU A 125 -6.65 4.71 28.98
N ASP A 126 -5.60 4.42 28.24
CA ASP A 126 -4.21 4.75 28.59
C ASP A 126 -3.81 6.21 28.23
N GLY A 127 -4.73 7.00 27.64
CA GLY A 127 -4.48 8.35 27.17
C GLY A 127 -3.70 8.42 25.85
N HIS A 128 -3.41 7.28 25.24
CA HIS A 128 -2.81 7.22 23.91
C HIS A 128 -3.88 7.28 22.83
N ARG A 129 -3.49 7.72 21.63
CA ARG A 129 -4.39 7.74 20.48
C ARG A 129 -4.64 6.32 20.00
N ARG A 130 -5.89 6.06 19.66
CA ARG A 130 -6.34 4.88 18.96
C ARG A 130 -7.00 5.32 17.67
N TYR A 131 -6.84 4.50 16.64
CA TYR A 131 -7.37 4.80 15.32
C TYR A 131 -8.30 3.67 14.89
N GLU A 132 -9.37 4.08 14.24
CA GLU A 132 -10.29 3.17 13.57
C GLU A 132 -10.35 3.56 12.10
N ILE A 133 -10.35 2.58 11.20
CA ILE A 133 -10.48 2.81 9.76
C ILE A 133 -11.65 1.98 9.26
N ARG A 134 -12.56 2.60 8.51
CA ARG A 134 -13.70 1.96 7.87
C ARG A 134 -14.01 2.63 6.53
N HIS A 135 -14.82 1.97 5.71
CA HIS A 135 -15.34 2.58 4.49
C HIS A 135 -16.23 3.79 4.82
N ALA A 136 -16.22 4.82 3.99
CA ALA A 136 -17.01 6.03 4.22
C ALA A 136 -18.53 5.75 4.31
N ASP A 137 -19.03 4.78 3.55
CA ASP A 137 -20.43 4.36 3.61
C ASP A 137 -20.82 3.63 4.91
N ASP A 138 -19.83 3.16 5.67
CA ASP A 138 -20.02 2.46 6.95
C ASP A 138 -19.95 3.40 8.17
N VAL A 139 -19.80 4.70 7.94
CA VAL A 139 -19.80 5.71 9.01
C VAL A 139 -21.15 5.67 9.73
N GLY A 140 -21.10 5.43 11.06
CA GLY A 140 -22.29 5.29 11.90
C GLY A 140 -22.90 3.89 11.93
N ALA A 141 -22.38 2.91 11.18
CA ALA A 141 -22.77 1.51 11.35
C ALA A 141 -22.25 0.96 12.68
N ASP A 142 -23.00 0.01 13.27
CA ASP A 142 -22.56 -0.68 14.48
C ASP A 142 -21.30 -1.52 14.11
N PRO A 143 -20.18 -1.37 14.83
CA PRO A 143 -18.98 -2.19 14.59
C PRO A 143 -19.22 -3.70 14.65
N ALA A 144 -20.27 -4.14 15.36
CA ALA A 144 -20.63 -5.55 15.44
C ALA A 144 -21.26 -6.11 14.14
N ASP A 145 -21.73 -5.23 13.26
CA ASP A 145 -22.31 -5.58 11.96
C ASP A 145 -21.28 -5.56 10.82
N LEU A 146 -20.02 -5.20 11.13
CA LEU A 146 -18.93 -5.10 10.16
C LEU A 146 -17.90 -6.23 10.34
N ASP A 147 -17.28 -6.63 9.26
CA ASP A 147 -16.14 -7.56 9.29
C ASP A 147 -14.91 -6.89 9.88
N ALA A 148 -14.48 -7.34 11.05
CA ALA A 148 -13.40 -6.72 11.80
C ALA A 148 -12.03 -7.34 11.47
N TYR A 149 -11.13 -6.52 10.95
CA TYR A 149 -9.73 -6.84 10.66
C TYR A 149 -8.81 -6.25 11.73
N ARG A 150 -7.69 -6.88 12.02
CA ARG A 150 -6.75 -6.43 13.04
C ARG A 150 -5.32 -6.27 12.54
N ASP A 151 -4.96 -7.00 11.51
CA ASP A 151 -3.65 -6.89 10.87
C ASP A 151 -3.74 -5.88 9.72
N PRO A 152 -2.90 -4.83 9.68
CA PRO A 152 -2.84 -3.89 8.56
C PRO A 152 -2.70 -4.55 7.19
N LEU A 153 -2.06 -5.73 7.13
CA LEU A 153 -1.86 -6.48 5.88
C LEU A 153 -3.15 -7.10 5.35
N ASP A 154 -4.18 -7.32 6.19
CA ASP A 154 -5.50 -7.78 5.75
C ASP A 154 -6.16 -6.77 4.79
N ALA A 155 -5.76 -5.50 4.84
CA ALA A 155 -6.20 -4.47 3.90
C ALA A 155 -5.86 -4.79 2.42
N ARG A 156 -4.93 -5.71 2.16
CA ARG A 156 -4.62 -6.20 0.81
C ARG A 156 -5.79 -6.94 0.20
N GLU A 157 -6.48 -7.74 0.99
CA GLU A 157 -7.66 -8.47 0.54
C GLU A 157 -8.74 -7.49 0.09
N LEU A 158 -9.03 -6.47 0.90
CA LEU A 158 -10.00 -5.42 0.56
C LEU A 158 -9.59 -4.63 -0.69
N SER A 159 -8.31 -4.33 -0.86
CA SER A 159 -7.82 -3.58 -2.02
C SER A 159 -7.70 -4.43 -3.29
N THR A 160 -7.83 -5.74 -3.22
CA THR A 160 -7.72 -6.65 -4.35
C THR A 160 -8.98 -6.66 -5.23
N TYR A 161 -10.15 -6.41 -4.64
CA TYR A 161 -11.43 -6.34 -5.34
C TYR A 161 -11.93 -4.90 -5.42
N ASP A 162 -12.63 -4.55 -6.49
CA ASP A 162 -13.32 -3.26 -6.58
C ASP A 162 -14.76 -3.37 -6.03
N ASP A 163 -15.47 -2.24 -5.99
CA ASP A 163 -16.84 -2.12 -5.54
C ASP A 163 -17.85 -2.97 -6.33
N GLU A 164 -17.47 -3.42 -7.54
CA GLU A 164 -18.25 -4.34 -8.36
C GLU A 164 -17.85 -5.81 -8.15
N GLY A 165 -16.93 -6.09 -7.22
CA GLY A 165 -16.41 -7.42 -6.89
C GLY A 165 -15.46 -8.01 -7.95
N ARG A 166 -14.86 -7.15 -8.80
CA ARG A 166 -13.89 -7.59 -9.80
C ARG A 166 -12.48 -7.55 -9.23
N TYR A 167 -11.70 -8.58 -9.50
CA TYR A 167 -10.32 -8.69 -9.07
C TYR A 167 -9.43 -7.62 -9.70
N ARG A 168 -8.79 -6.80 -8.89
CA ARG A 168 -7.98 -5.64 -9.28
C ARG A 168 -6.71 -5.52 -8.43
N PRO A 169 -5.78 -6.49 -8.46
CA PRO A 169 -4.64 -6.58 -7.53
C PRO A 169 -3.63 -5.44 -7.66
N LEU A 170 -3.71 -4.60 -8.69
CA LEU A 170 -2.70 -3.60 -9.03
C LEU A 170 -3.27 -2.17 -9.05
N ARG A 171 -4.20 -1.88 -8.17
CA ARG A 171 -4.81 -0.55 -8.09
C ARG A 171 -3.90 0.44 -7.38
N THR A 172 -3.81 1.64 -7.93
CA THR A 172 -3.20 2.80 -7.26
C THR A 172 -4.22 3.64 -6.50
N ALA A 173 -5.49 3.57 -6.90
CA ALA A 173 -6.62 4.22 -6.26
C ALA A 173 -7.82 3.26 -6.32
N PRO A 174 -7.96 2.34 -5.35
CA PRO A 174 -9.05 1.39 -5.32
C PRO A 174 -10.38 2.06 -5.03
N SER A 175 -11.45 1.63 -5.71
CA SER A 175 -12.79 1.69 -5.14
C SER A 175 -12.95 0.48 -4.23
N LEU A 176 -13.32 0.71 -3.00
CA LEU A 176 -13.40 -0.32 -1.98
C LEU A 176 -14.84 -0.79 -1.80
N VAL A 177 -15.02 -2.05 -1.44
CA VAL A 177 -16.32 -2.55 -0.97
C VAL A 177 -16.51 -2.11 0.47
N SER A 178 -17.73 -1.74 0.87
CA SER A 178 -18.08 -1.44 2.26
C SER A 178 -18.33 -2.72 3.08
N GLY A 179 -18.54 -2.57 4.39
CA GLY A 179 -18.90 -3.66 5.29
C GLY A 179 -17.75 -4.15 6.17
N TRP A 180 -16.67 -3.38 6.34
CA TRP A 180 -15.50 -3.76 7.11
C TRP A 180 -14.97 -2.64 8.02
N ILE A 181 -14.18 -3.03 9.01
CA ILE A 181 -13.57 -2.12 9.99
C ILE A 181 -12.21 -2.63 10.47
N PHE A 182 -11.26 -1.73 10.63
CA PHE A 182 -10.03 -1.93 11.40
C PHE A 182 -10.16 -1.17 12.72
N PRO A 183 -10.54 -1.80 13.81
CA PRO A 183 -10.71 -1.15 15.11
C PRO A 183 -9.41 -1.11 15.91
N ASP A 184 -9.27 -0.14 16.81
CA ASP A 184 -8.24 -0.07 17.87
C ASP A 184 -6.78 -0.15 17.38
N LEU A 185 -6.48 0.42 16.22
CA LEU A 185 -5.14 0.48 15.67
C LEU A 185 -4.27 1.47 16.45
N ASP A 186 -2.98 1.18 16.57
CA ASP A 186 -2.01 2.22 16.93
C ASP A 186 -1.69 3.11 15.71
N GLY A 187 -0.90 4.18 15.94
CA GLY A 187 -0.60 5.13 14.86
C GLY A 187 0.31 4.55 13.76
N ARG A 188 1.05 3.48 14.03
CA ARG A 188 1.83 2.79 13.02
C ARG A 188 0.92 1.93 12.15
N ASP A 189 0.11 1.13 12.80
CA ASP A 189 -0.79 0.20 12.13
C ASP A 189 -1.85 0.95 11.29
N ALA A 190 -2.34 2.09 11.78
CA ALA A 190 -3.25 2.93 11.02
C ALA A 190 -2.63 3.44 9.69
N VAL A 191 -1.39 3.92 9.73
CA VAL A 191 -0.70 4.37 8.51
C VAL A 191 -0.35 3.20 7.60
N GLU A 192 0.04 2.05 8.15
CA GLU A 192 0.33 0.84 7.39
C GLU A 192 -0.93 0.32 6.68
N THR A 193 -2.08 0.34 7.34
CA THR A 193 -3.38 0.02 6.73
C THR A 193 -3.70 0.97 5.56
N LEU A 194 -3.54 2.28 5.76
CA LEU A 194 -3.77 3.27 4.70
C LEU A 194 -2.81 3.10 3.51
N ASP A 195 -1.52 2.86 3.77
CA ASP A 195 -0.53 2.64 2.70
C ASP A 195 -0.75 1.29 2.00
N THR A 196 -1.40 0.33 2.65
CA THR A 196 -1.81 -0.92 2.02
C THR A 196 -3.03 -0.72 1.11
N LEU A 197 -4.04 0.05 1.55
CA LEU A 197 -5.21 0.42 0.74
C LEU A 197 -4.83 1.37 -0.40
N TYR A 198 -3.99 2.37 -0.13
CA TYR A 198 -3.59 3.45 -1.05
C TYR A 198 -2.07 3.61 -1.03
N PRO A 199 -1.31 2.81 -1.79
CA PRO A 199 0.14 2.77 -1.73
C PRO A 199 0.81 4.14 -1.84
N ALA A 200 1.68 4.44 -0.87
CA ALA A 200 2.44 5.70 -0.76
C ALA A 200 1.58 6.98 -0.62
N SER A 201 0.27 6.86 -0.35
CA SER A 201 -0.61 8.03 -0.30
C SER A 201 -0.24 9.00 0.82
N VAL A 202 0.09 8.49 2.01
CA VAL A 202 0.48 9.31 3.16
C VAL A 202 1.79 10.05 2.90
N ALA A 203 2.77 9.40 2.29
CA ALA A 203 4.04 10.05 1.94
C ALA A 203 3.86 11.13 0.88
N ASN A 204 3.13 10.83 -0.19
CA ASN A 204 2.88 11.78 -1.28
C ASN A 204 2.08 12.99 -0.82
N TRP A 205 1.04 12.78 0.00
CA TRP A 205 0.26 13.87 0.61
C TRP A 205 1.16 14.82 1.44
N ASN A 206 2.08 14.27 2.24
CA ASN A 206 2.96 15.11 3.04
C ASN A 206 3.98 15.87 2.18
N LEU A 207 4.54 15.22 1.14
CA LEU A 207 5.45 15.87 0.19
C LEU A 207 4.75 16.98 -0.58
N GLU A 208 3.48 16.80 -0.97
CA GLU A 208 2.69 17.84 -1.63
C GLU A 208 2.49 19.05 -0.71
N ARG A 209 2.13 18.83 0.56
CA ARG A 209 1.97 19.91 1.55
C ARG A 209 3.24 20.72 1.77
N GLU A 210 4.39 20.08 1.69
CA GLU A 210 5.69 20.70 1.86
C GLU A 210 6.25 21.31 0.57
N GLY A 211 5.55 21.10 -0.57
CA GLY A 211 6.00 21.55 -1.88
C GLY A 211 7.20 20.77 -2.41
N GLU A 212 7.45 19.59 -1.86
CA GLU A 212 8.56 18.70 -2.22
C GLU A 212 8.16 17.58 -3.19
N LEU A 213 6.85 17.41 -3.50
CA LEU A 213 6.38 16.41 -4.43
C LEU A 213 6.74 16.81 -5.87
N ASP A 214 7.58 16.01 -6.53
CA ASP A 214 7.94 16.20 -7.92
C ASP A 214 6.84 15.68 -8.87
N VAL A 215 5.82 16.49 -9.09
CA VAL A 215 4.73 16.19 -10.04
C VAL A 215 5.17 16.28 -11.50
N THR A 216 6.32 16.91 -11.79
CA THR A 216 6.84 17.06 -13.15
C THR A 216 7.23 15.70 -13.71
N HIS A 217 7.97 14.92 -12.94
CA HIS A 217 8.36 13.56 -13.31
C HIS A 217 7.13 12.66 -13.57
N TRP A 218 6.09 12.77 -12.77
CA TRP A 218 4.86 12.00 -12.95
C TRP A 218 4.10 12.42 -14.21
N ARG A 219 4.00 13.71 -14.50
CA ARG A 219 3.40 14.21 -15.75
C ARG A 219 4.18 13.74 -16.97
N GLU A 220 5.49 13.88 -16.97
CA GLU A 220 6.34 13.41 -18.07
C GLU A 220 6.27 11.88 -18.24
N THR A 221 6.10 11.12 -17.17
CA THR A 221 5.91 9.68 -17.22
C THR A 221 4.53 9.34 -17.76
N ALA A 222 3.48 10.01 -17.32
CA ALA A 222 2.13 9.86 -17.85
C ALA A 222 2.06 10.20 -19.33
N ASP A 223 2.65 11.32 -19.76
CA ASP A 223 2.69 11.74 -21.17
C ASP A 223 3.43 10.71 -22.05
N ARG A 224 4.51 10.13 -21.54
CA ARG A 224 5.23 9.04 -22.24
C ARG A 224 4.43 7.73 -22.30
N GLN A 225 3.55 7.51 -21.34
CA GLN A 225 2.68 6.33 -21.27
C GLN A 225 1.36 6.54 -22.02
N THR A 226 1.04 7.74 -22.40
CA THR A 226 -0.14 8.05 -23.23
C THR A 226 -0.09 7.22 -24.51
N GLY A 227 -1.10 6.40 -24.75
CA GLY A 227 -1.17 5.45 -25.88
C GLY A 227 -0.54 4.08 -25.62
N ILE A 228 0.20 3.86 -24.52
CA ILE A 228 0.68 2.50 -24.16
C ILE A 228 -0.51 1.57 -23.93
N TYR A 229 -1.54 2.08 -23.26
CA TYR A 229 -2.76 1.31 -22.98
C TYR A 229 -3.72 1.27 -24.17
N GLY A 230 -3.70 2.25 -25.08
CA GLY A 230 -4.52 2.27 -26.27
C GLY A 230 -4.35 1.02 -27.14
N VAL A 231 -3.15 0.47 -27.23
CA VAL A 231 -2.91 -0.77 -27.97
C VAL A 231 -3.66 -1.98 -27.37
N VAL A 232 -3.95 -1.95 -26.09
CA VAL A 232 -4.71 -3.01 -25.42
C VAL A 232 -6.21 -2.85 -25.69
N GLU A 233 -6.70 -1.63 -25.80
CA GLU A 233 -8.08 -1.32 -26.15
C GLU A 233 -8.43 -1.68 -27.59
N GLU A 234 -7.44 -1.68 -28.48
CA GLU A 234 -7.59 -2.06 -29.91
C GLU A 234 -7.64 -3.57 -30.12
N LEU A 235 -7.32 -4.38 -29.12
CA LEU A 235 -7.33 -5.84 -29.26
C LEU A 235 -8.79 -6.36 -29.47
N PRO A 236 -9.00 -7.29 -30.40
CA PRO A 236 -10.27 -7.98 -30.51
C PRO A 236 -10.52 -8.85 -29.26
N ALA A 237 -11.80 -9.07 -28.92
CA ALA A 237 -12.19 -9.80 -27.68
C ALA A 237 -11.49 -11.15 -27.55
N GLU A 238 -11.37 -11.92 -28.62
CA GLU A 238 -10.66 -13.20 -28.65
C GLU A 238 -9.17 -13.07 -28.29
N ALA A 239 -8.50 -12.02 -28.80
CA ALA A 239 -7.11 -11.75 -28.47
C ALA A 239 -6.93 -11.32 -27.01
N VAL A 240 -7.90 -10.58 -26.46
CA VAL A 240 -7.91 -10.20 -25.03
C VAL A 240 -7.99 -11.44 -24.14
N GLU A 241 -8.85 -12.40 -24.47
CA GLU A 241 -8.97 -13.67 -23.73
C GLU A 241 -7.66 -14.46 -23.76
N TRP A 242 -7.05 -14.62 -24.91
CA TRP A 242 -5.78 -15.34 -25.04
C TRP A 242 -4.60 -14.65 -24.35
N VAL A 243 -4.54 -13.31 -24.42
CA VAL A 243 -3.52 -12.55 -23.69
C VAL A 243 -3.71 -12.66 -22.20
N ALA A 244 -4.97 -12.60 -21.73
CA ALA A 244 -5.27 -12.75 -20.31
C ALA A 244 -4.92 -14.16 -19.81
N GLU A 245 -5.29 -15.21 -20.54
CA GLU A 245 -4.93 -16.59 -20.22
C GLU A 245 -3.40 -16.79 -20.16
N SER A 246 -2.67 -16.24 -21.11
CA SER A 246 -1.20 -16.40 -21.18
C SER A 246 -0.43 -15.57 -20.15
N CYS A 247 -0.94 -14.40 -19.74
CA CYS A 247 -0.21 -13.44 -18.91
C CYS A 247 -0.73 -13.34 -17.48
N CYS A 248 -1.97 -13.79 -17.23
CA CYS A 248 -2.66 -13.54 -15.97
C CYS A 248 -2.91 -14.80 -15.13
N VAL A 249 -2.42 -15.97 -15.57
CA VAL A 249 -2.42 -17.18 -14.75
C VAL A 249 -1.51 -17.01 -13.55
N ASP A 250 -1.88 -17.59 -12.41
CA ASP A 250 -1.22 -17.39 -11.11
C ASP A 250 0.29 -17.63 -11.14
N SER A 251 0.74 -18.69 -11.81
CA SER A 251 2.15 -19.03 -11.95
C SER A 251 2.97 -18.04 -12.80
N GLU A 252 2.34 -17.28 -13.67
CA GLU A 252 2.98 -16.37 -14.62
C GLU A 252 2.85 -14.90 -14.21
N CYS A 253 1.87 -14.55 -13.39
CA CYS A 253 1.67 -13.19 -12.95
C CYS A 253 2.73 -12.77 -11.91
N LEU A 254 3.75 -12.04 -12.37
CA LEU A 254 4.85 -11.56 -11.52
C LEU A 254 4.35 -10.74 -10.32
N LYS A 255 3.29 -9.96 -10.49
CA LYS A 255 2.76 -9.11 -9.43
C LYS A 255 1.93 -9.89 -8.41
N ARG A 256 1.21 -10.92 -8.81
CA ARG A 256 0.59 -11.86 -7.86
C ARG A 256 1.67 -12.58 -7.06
N ARG A 257 2.74 -13.03 -7.70
CA ARG A 257 3.89 -13.64 -7.01
C ARG A 257 4.58 -12.70 -6.03
N GLU A 258 4.73 -11.42 -6.35
CA GLU A 258 5.28 -10.42 -5.42
C GLU A 258 4.37 -10.28 -4.19
N TRP A 259 3.05 -10.30 -4.36
CA TRP A 259 2.09 -10.23 -3.26
C TRP A 259 2.06 -11.50 -2.41
N GLU A 260 2.19 -12.68 -3.01
CA GLU A 260 2.29 -13.97 -2.32
C GLU A 260 3.59 -14.10 -1.52
N TYR A 261 4.69 -13.51 -1.98
CA TYR A 261 5.98 -13.53 -1.27
C TYR A 261 5.99 -12.68 0.00
N ASP A 262 5.23 -11.60 0.02
CA ASP A 262 5.20 -10.66 1.14
C ASP A 262 4.13 -10.98 2.19
N SER A 263 3.28 -11.97 1.94
CA SER A 263 2.22 -12.38 2.86
C SER A 263 2.10 -13.90 2.89
N ASP A 264 1.93 -14.46 4.09
CA ASP A 264 1.59 -15.88 4.28
C ASP A 264 0.15 -16.22 3.82
N HIS A 265 -0.53 -15.28 3.13
CA HIS A 265 -1.89 -15.44 2.66
C HIS A 265 -1.90 -15.89 1.20
N GLU A 266 -2.42 -17.06 0.94
CA GLU A 266 -2.81 -17.50 -0.39
C GLU A 266 -3.98 -16.61 -0.86
N LEU A 267 -3.78 -15.89 -1.96
CA LEU A 267 -4.88 -15.21 -2.65
C LEU A 267 -5.75 -16.30 -3.30
N GLU A 268 -6.92 -16.59 -2.73
CA GLU A 268 -7.90 -17.55 -3.27
C GLU A 268 -8.57 -17.06 -4.58
N ALA A 269 -8.14 -15.93 -5.12
CA ALA A 269 -8.80 -15.30 -6.25
C ALA A 269 -8.33 -15.88 -7.59
N ASP A 270 -9.20 -16.58 -8.27
CA ASP A 270 -9.12 -16.76 -9.72
C ASP A 270 -9.20 -15.40 -10.41
N GLY A 271 -8.38 -15.15 -11.40
CA GLY A 271 -8.12 -13.89 -12.08
C GLY A 271 -9.25 -12.87 -12.34
N GLY A 272 -10.39 -12.92 -11.65
CA GLY A 272 -11.49 -11.97 -11.73
C GLY A 272 -12.42 -12.13 -12.94
N THR A 273 -13.43 -11.28 -13.05
CA THR A 273 -14.50 -11.38 -14.06
C THR A 273 -14.36 -10.38 -15.22
N GLY A 274 -13.33 -9.54 -15.24
CA GLY A 274 -13.10 -8.58 -16.30
C GLY A 274 -12.24 -9.15 -17.43
N ALA A 275 -12.17 -8.45 -18.56
CA ALA A 275 -11.30 -8.79 -19.68
C ALA A 275 -9.83 -8.95 -19.26
N PHE A 276 -9.39 -8.10 -18.33
CA PHE A 276 -8.14 -8.27 -17.60
C PHE A 276 -8.43 -8.20 -16.11
N PRO A 277 -7.79 -9.06 -15.28
CA PRO A 277 -8.02 -9.06 -13.82
C PRO A 277 -7.37 -7.87 -13.11
N CYS A 278 -6.86 -6.89 -13.83
CA CYS A 278 -6.20 -5.71 -13.32
C CYS A 278 -6.90 -4.46 -13.85
N ARG A 279 -6.97 -3.43 -13.01
CA ARG A 279 -7.52 -2.12 -13.42
C ARG A 279 -6.70 -1.49 -14.55
N GLU A 280 -5.38 -1.70 -14.54
CA GLU A 280 -4.47 -1.23 -15.58
C GLU A 280 -3.65 -2.40 -16.13
N PRO A 281 -3.51 -2.51 -17.45
CA PRO A 281 -2.69 -3.56 -18.07
C PRO A 281 -1.23 -3.46 -17.61
N CYS A 282 -0.66 -4.58 -17.17
CA CYS A 282 0.75 -4.63 -16.81
C CYS A 282 1.67 -4.62 -18.04
N SER A 283 2.97 -4.46 -17.83
CA SER A 283 3.95 -4.42 -18.90
C SER A 283 3.98 -5.69 -19.78
N LEU A 284 3.62 -6.86 -19.19
CA LEU A 284 3.53 -8.13 -19.95
C LEU A 284 2.35 -8.11 -20.90
N VAL A 285 1.17 -7.69 -20.42
CA VAL A 285 -0.05 -7.56 -21.24
C VAL A 285 0.17 -6.54 -22.36
N VAL A 286 0.75 -5.38 -22.06
CA VAL A 286 1.08 -4.36 -23.08
C VAL A 286 2.07 -4.91 -24.10
N ALA A 287 3.08 -5.66 -23.67
CA ALA A 287 4.05 -6.27 -24.59
C ALA A 287 3.41 -7.34 -25.49
N ALA A 288 2.51 -8.16 -24.94
CA ALA A 288 1.75 -9.16 -25.69
C ALA A 288 0.80 -8.49 -26.70
N ALA A 289 0.06 -7.46 -26.28
CA ALA A 289 -0.82 -6.69 -27.15
C ALA A 289 -0.07 -6.07 -28.33
N ARG A 290 1.08 -5.44 -28.09
CA ARG A 290 1.92 -4.87 -29.16
C ARG A 290 2.43 -5.91 -30.15
N ARG A 291 2.76 -7.10 -29.67
CA ARG A 291 3.17 -8.20 -30.56
C ARG A 291 2.00 -8.68 -31.38
N TRP A 292 0.83 -8.82 -30.77
CA TRP A 292 -0.40 -9.22 -31.47
C TRP A 292 -0.75 -8.24 -32.59
N THR A 293 -0.88 -6.95 -32.27
CA THR A 293 -1.21 -5.91 -33.25
C THR A 293 -0.20 -5.89 -34.40
N LYS A 294 1.11 -6.02 -34.08
CA LYS A 294 2.14 -6.09 -35.12
C LYS A 294 1.98 -7.31 -36.02
N LEU A 295 1.60 -8.48 -35.48
CA LEU A 295 1.36 -9.69 -36.29
C LEU A 295 0.12 -9.56 -37.17
N GLU A 296 -0.90 -8.85 -36.72
CA GLU A 296 -2.11 -8.59 -37.53
C GLU A 296 -1.85 -7.57 -38.65
N GLU A 297 -0.95 -6.62 -38.47
CA GLU A 297 -0.53 -5.66 -39.49
C GLU A 297 0.43 -6.28 -40.55
N GLU A 298 1.04 -7.43 -40.27
CA GLU A 298 1.91 -8.10 -41.19
C GLU A 298 1.10 -8.72 -42.35
N GLU A 299 1.54 -8.46 -43.60
CA GLU A 299 0.92 -9.07 -44.75
C GLU A 299 1.09 -10.60 -44.72
N SER A 300 0.00 -11.33 -44.83
CA SER A 300 0.05 -12.80 -44.90
C SER A 300 0.83 -13.24 -46.14
N ARG A 301 1.77 -14.11 -45.95
CA ARG A 301 2.50 -14.78 -47.03
C ARG A 301 2.29 -16.27 -46.96
N SER A 302 2.03 -16.89 -48.10
CA SER A 302 1.93 -18.35 -48.17
C SER A 302 3.34 -18.95 -48.38
N TYR A 303 3.67 -19.89 -47.52
CA TYR A 303 4.87 -20.68 -47.62
C TYR A 303 4.47 -22.13 -47.83
N GLU A 304 5.10 -22.81 -48.79
CA GLU A 304 4.86 -24.22 -49.10
C GLU A 304 6.07 -25.03 -48.65
N PHE A 305 5.86 -26.00 -47.79
CA PHE A 305 6.89 -26.87 -47.26
C PHE A 305 6.58 -28.32 -47.65
N GLU A 306 7.59 -29.05 -48.11
CA GLU A 306 7.48 -30.47 -48.37
C GLU A 306 7.87 -31.25 -47.10
N LEU A 307 6.85 -31.75 -46.37
CA LEU A 307 7.01 -32.43 -45.09
C LEU A 307 6.51 -33.86 -45.18
N THR A 308 7.17 -34.78 -44.50
CA THR A 308 6.62 -36.12 -44.25
C THR A 308 5.47 -36.02 -43.21
N PRO A 309 4.53 -36.98 -43.21
CA PRO A 309 3.45 -36.97 -42.20
C PRO A 309 3.97 -36.82 -40.76
N SER A 310 5.03 -37.51 -40.40
CA SER A 310 5.63 -37.43 -39.06
C SER A 310 6.27 -36.06 -38.75
N GLU A 311 6.77 -35.36 -39.75
CA GLU A 311 7.31 -34.01 -39.56
C GLU A 311 6.19 -33.00 -39.36
N LYS A 312 5.06 -33.15 -40.07
CA LYS A 312 3.87 -32.34 -39.92
C LYS A 312 3.27 -32.52 -38.51
N GLU A 313 3.02 -33.75 -38.05
CA GLU A 313 2.50 -34.04 -36.71
C GLU A 313 3.38 -33.42 -35.62
N GLN A 314 4.70 -33.39 -35.80
CA GLN A 314 5.60 -32.82 -34.81
C GLN A 314 5.57 -31.29 -34.77
N ILE A 315 5.44 -30.64 -35.92
CA ILE A 315 5.31 -29.20 -36.00
C ILE A 315 3.99 -28.80 -35.33
N GLU A 316 2.90 -29.53 -35.62
CA GLU A 316 1.60 -29.31 -34.94
C GLU A 316 1.71 -29.52 -33.45
N ALA A 317 2.34 -30.58 -32.97
CA ALA A 317 2.54 -30.83 -31.55
C ALA A 317 3.40 -29.75 -30.84
N ILE A 318 4.37 -29.17 -31.53
CA ILE A 318 5.19 -28.06 -30.99
C ILE A 318 4.37 -26.77 -30.92
N ILE A 319 3.61 -26.48 -31.98
CA ILE A 319 2.72 -25.30 -32.00
C ILE A 319 1.74 -25.38 -30.85
N ASP A 320 1.04 -26.52 -30.67
CA ASP A 320 0.09 -26.76 -29.61
C ASP A 320 0.76 -26.65 -28.23
N ALA A 321 1.92 -27.26 -28.03
CA ALA A 321 2.62 -27.20 -26.75
C ALA A 321 3.12 -25.80 -26.41
N VAL A 322 3.53 -25.01 -27.42
CA VAL A 322 3.93 -23.61 -27.22
C VAL A 322 2.71 -22.75 -26.92
N ALA A 323 1.59 -22.94 -27.64
CA ALA A 323 0.35 -22.23 -27.43
C ALA A 323 -0.23 -22.50 -26.03
N ASP A 324 -0.14 -23.74 -25.56
CA ASP A 324 -0.62 -24.17 -24.23
C ASP A 324 0.39 -23.89 -23.09
N GLY A 325 1.49 -23.21 -23.35
CA GLY A 325 2.53 -22.94 -22.33
C GLY A 325 3.35 -24.16 -21.88
N ARG A 326 3.18 -25.33 -22.49
CA ARG A 326 3.84 -26.62 -22.16
C ARG A 326 5.22 -26.77 -22.81
N THR A 327 6.02 -25.71 -22.86
CA THR A 327 7.33 -25.71 -23.52
C THR A 327 8.34 -26.66 -22.88
N ASP A 328 8.20 -26.93 -21.59
CA ASP A 328 9.08 -27.87 -20.87
C ASP A 328 8.89 -29.30 -21.35
N GLU A 329 7.66 -29.71 -21.72
CA GLU A 329 7.39 -31.05 -22.30
C GLU A 329 8.14 -31.25 -23.63
N ILE A 330 8.25 -30.20 -24.46
CA ILE A 330 9.04 -30.26 -25.72
C ILE A 330 10.52 -30.46 -25.40
N ARG A 331 11.03 -29.72 -24.41
CA ARG A 331 12.42 -29.77 -23.99
C ARG A 331 12.78 -31.12 -23.35
N GLU A 332 11.90 -31.67 -22.54
CA GLU A 332 12.07 -32.98 -21.93
C GLU A 332 12.05 -34.08 -22.98
N ALA A 333 11.07 -34.07 -23.89
CA ALA A 333 11.00 -35.02 -24.99
C ALA A 333 12.24 -34.99 -25.92
N ASP A 334 12.82 -33.79 -26.18
CA ASP A 334 14.02 -33.65 -26.99
C ASP A 334 15.28 -34.21 -26.29
N VAL A 335 15.32 -34.13 -24.93
CA VAL A 335 16.51 -34.54 -24.15
C VAL A 335 16.42 -35.99 -23.67
N TYR A 336 15.24 -36.45 -23.22
CA TYR A 336 15.11 -37.73 -22.54
C TYR A 336 14.57 -38.89 -23.37
N GLU A 337 13.77 -38.63 -24.41
CA GLU A 337 13.23 -39.66 -25.27
C GLU A 337 14.16 -40.10 -26.41
N GLY A 338 15.43 -39.79 -26.30
CA GLY A 338 16.47 -40.30 -27.15
C GLY A 338 16.75 -39.48 -28.39
N ALA A 339 17.87 -38.79 -28.28
CA ALA A 339 18.62 -38.23 -29.38
C ALA A 339 17.96 -37.12 -30.19
N ASN A 340 17.75 -35.96 -29.54
CA ASN A 340 17.50 -34.72 -30.29
C ASN A 340 16.40 -34.84 -31.35
N ARG A 341 15.30 -35.50 -30.96
CA ARG A 341 14.19 -35.87 -31.84
C ARG A 341 13.64 -34.71 -32.65
N TYR A 342 13.43 -33.54 -32.01
CA TYR A 342 12.96 -32.34 -32.68
C TYR A 342 14.12 -31.61 -33.39
N ARG A 343 15.25 -31.48 -32.71
CA ARG A 343 16.39 -30.75 -33.23
C ARG A 343 16.94 -31.30 -34.54
N THR A 344 17.07 -32.62 -34.67
CA THR A 344 17.55 -33.27 -35.89
C THR A 344 16.64 -32.98 -37.08
N ARG A 345 15.33 -32.94 -36.87
CA ARG A 345 14.33 -32.67 -37.91
C ARG A 345 14.28 -31.19 -38.30
N PHE A 346 14.40 -30.30 -37.35
CA PHE A 346 14.46 -28.85 -37.61
C PHE A 346 15.78 -28.47 -38.32
N LEU A 347 16.89 -29.11 -38.00
CA LEU A 347 18.14 -28.91 -38.74
C LEU A 347 18.02 -29.36 -40.20
N ARG A 348 17.19 -30.35 -40.47
CA ARG A 348 16.86 -30.75 -41.83
C ARG A 348 15.95 -29.72 -42.53
N ALA A 349 14.90 -29.23 -41.83
CA ALA A 349 14.01 -28.21 -42.36
C ALA A 349 14.74 -26.87 -42.63
N LYS A 350 15.74 -26.52 -41.82
CA LYS A 350 16.53 -25.29 -41.97
C LYS A 350 17.34 -25.21 -43.27
N ARG A 351 17.46 -26.32 -44.00
CA ARG A 351 18.13 -26.32 -45.32
C ARG A 351 17.29 -25.75 -46.45
N PHE A 352 16.01 -25.42 -46.18
CA PHE A 352 15.13 -24.83 -47.18
C PHE A 352 15.40 -23.35 -47.46
N ASP A 353 16.14 -22.65 -46.59
CA ASP A 353 16.47 -21.23 -46.76
C ASP A 353 17.72 -20.97 -47.66
N ASP A 354 18.51 -21.98 -47.96
CA ASP A 354 19.77 -21.80 -48.70
C ASP A 354 19.64 -21.97 -50.24
N GLU A 355 18.45 -22.26 -50.76
CA GLU A 355 18.21 -22.49 -52.20
C GLU A 355 17.17 -21.52 -52.83
N GLY A 356 16.84 -20.36 -52.15
CA GLY A 356 15.88 -19.37 -52.65
C GLY A 356 16.53 -18.05 -53.07
#